data_ba7d48f3c6be55f6a660dbda39988c9b
#
_entry.id   ba7d48f3c6be55f6a660dbda39988c9b
#
_cell.length_a   1.000
_cell.length_b   1.000
_cell.length_c   1.000
_cell.angle_alpha   90.00
_cell.angle_beta   90.00
_cell.angle_gamma   90.00
#
_symmetry.space_group_name_H-M   'P 1'
#
loop_
_entity.id
_entity.type
_entity.pdbx_description
1 polymer ?
#
loop_
_entity_poly.entity_id
_entity_poly.type
_entity_poly.pdbx_seq_one_letter_code
_entity_poly.pdbx_strand_id
1 'polypeptide(L)'
;MPKTPMDYSKCCIYKIEHVDDDTLVYVGHTTNFDKRKTQHKINCKNDNNKHYNLKVYQMIRQNGGWEMFKMIEVEKYPCADRREAERRENEVMKELRASMNTIAKSYDIT
;
A
#
# COMPACT_ATOMS: atom_id res chain seq x y z
N MET A 1 10.29 17.50 21.85
CA MET A 1 10.31 16.11 22.10
C MET A 1 10.43 15.29 20.86
N PRO A 2 11.32 14.38 20.84
CA PRO A 2 11.47 13.60 19.64
C PRO A 2 10.27 12.68 19.42
N LYS A 3 9.95 12.41 18.17
CA LYS A 3 8.92 11.51 17.89
C LYS A 3 9.31 10.14 18.26
N THR A 4 8.38 9.36 18.73
CA THR A 4 8.61 7.95 18.96
C THR A 4 8.81 7.28 17.61
N PRO A 5 9.88 6.53 17.43
CA PRO A 5 10.08 5.83 16.16
C PRO A 5 8.95 4.84 15.92
N MET A 6 8.67 4.59 14.66
CA MET A 6 7.68 3.63 14.31
C MET A 6 8.15 2.24 14.72
N ASP A 7 7.25 1.43 15.22
CA ASP A 7 7.60 0.10 15.74
C ASP A 7 7.47 -0.94 14.64
N TYR A 8 8.56 -1.18 13.93
CA TYR A 8 8.55 -2.13 12.83
C TYR A 8 8.47 -3.59 13.26
N SER A 9 8.49 -3.86 14.58
CA SER A 9 8.20 -5.21 15.03
C SER A 9 6.75 -5.59 14.78
N LYS A 10 5.91 -4.60 14.49
CA LYS A 10 4.50 -4.82 14.20
C LYS A 10 4.20 -4.70 12.71
N CYS A 11 5.22 -4.67 11.88
CA CYS A 11 5.04 -4.47 10.45
C CYS A 11 4.32 -5.65 9.80
N CYS A 12 3.48 -5.37 8.84
CA CYS A 12 2.91 -6.39 7.98
C CYS A 12 2.94 -5.90 6.55
N ILE A 13 2.93 -6.86 5.63
CA ILE A 13 2.76 -6.58 4.21
C ILE A 13 1.29 -6.83 3.89
N TYR A 14 0.68 -5.92 3.16
CA TYR A 14 -0.73 -6.04 2.80
C TYR A 14 -0.90 -5.83 1.31
N LYS A 15 -2.06 -6.20 0.81
CA LYS A 15 -2.43 -5.87 -0.57
C LYS A 15 -3.80 -5.23 -0.58
N ILE A 16 -4.07 -4.43 -1.61
CA ILE A 16 -5.39 -3.94 -1.93
C ILE A 16 -5.71 -4.54 -3.29
N GLU A 17 -6.79 -5.29 -3.39
CA GLU A 17 -7.10 -6.06 -4.57
C GLU A 17 -8.56 -5.86 -4.96
N HIS A 18 -8.83 -5.73 -6.25
CA HIS A 18 -10.19 -5.59 -6.76
C HIS A 18 -10.95 -6.89 -6.53
N VAL A 19 -12.22 -6.79 -6.13
CA VAL A 19 -13.00 -7.97 -5.78
C VAL A 19 -13.27 -8.88 -6.97
N ASP A 20 -13.29 -8.35 -8.19
CA ASP A 20 -13.58 -9.12 -9.40
C ASP A 20 -12.42 -9.23 -10.38
N ASP A 21 -11.31 -8.55 -10.13
CA ASP A 21 -10.20 -8.52 -11.08
C ASP A 21 -8.89 -8.65 -10.33
N ASP A 22 -8.35 -9.84 -10.26
CA ASP A 22 -7.15 -10.11 -9.49
C ASP A 22 -5.87 -9.58 -10.16
N THR A 23 -5.98 -8.94 -11.32
CA THR A 23 -4.85 -8.26 -11.91
C THR A 23 -4.68 -6.85 -11.37
N LEU A 24 -5.70 -6.33 -10.66
CA LEU A 24 -5.64 -5.01 -10.07
C LEU A 24 -5.23 -5.15 -8.61
N VAL A 25 -3.93 -5.05 -8.35
CA VAL A 25 -3.34 -5.27 -7.03
C VAL A 25 -2.35 -4.17 -6.70
N TYR A 26 -2.44 -3.70 -5.47
CA TYR A 26 -1.46 -2.77 -4.90
C TYR A 26 -0.89 -3.43 -3.64
N VAL A 27 0.43 -3.35 -3.44
CA VAL A 27 1.09 -3.92 -2.28
C VAL A 27 1.72 -2.80 -1.46
N GLY A 28 1.60 -2.88 -0.16
CA GLY A 28 2.21 -1.91 0.75
C GLY A 28 2.62 -2.57 2.04
N HIS A 29 3.18 -1.77 2.95
CA HIS A 29 3.48 -2.24 4.29
C HIS A 29 2.98 -1.22 5.30
N THR A 30 2.72 -1.66 6.51
CA THR A 30 2.28 -0.76 7.58
C THR A 30 2.58 -1.40 8.92
N THR A 31 2.70 -0.56 9.94
CA THR A 31 2.80 -1.02 11.31
C THR A 31 1.45 -0.93 12.01
N ASN A 32 0.40 -0.45 11.32
CA ASN A 32 -0.94 -0.36 11.87
C ASN A 32 -1.95 -0.52 10.74
N PHE A 33 -2.42 -1.75 10.55
CA PHE A 33 -3.28 -2.10 9.42
C PHE A 33 -4.57 -1.28 9.39
N ASP A 34 -5.26 -1.19 10.51
CA ASP A 34 -6.56 -0.50 10.52
C ASP A 34 -6.43 0.98 10.24
N LYS A 35 -5.41 1.60 10.80
CA LYS A 35 -5.18 3.03 10.55
C LYS A 35 -4.81 3.26 9.10
N ARG A 36 -3.98 2.39 8.54
CA ARG A 36 -3.57 2.55 7.14
C ARG A 36 -4.74 2.36 6.20
N LYS A 37 -5.63 1.42 6.51
CA LYS A 37 -6.82 1.18 5.71
C LYS A 37 -7.70 2.43 5.69
N THR A 38 -7.89 3.06 6.83
CA THR A 38 -8.67 4.30 6.92
C THR A 38 -8.02 5.41 6.11
N GLN A 39 -6.69 5.53 6.18
CA GLN A 39 -5.97 6.54 5.41
C GLN A 39 -6.13 6.33 3.91
N HIS A 40 -6.05 5.09 3.44
CA HIS A 40 -6.25 4.79 2.03
C HIS A 40 -7.65 5.20 1.58
N LYS A 41 -8.65 4.89 2.39
CA LYS A 41 -10.02 5.24 2.06
C LYS A 41 -10.18 6.76 1.95
N ILE A 42 -9.65 7.48 2.90
CA ILE A 42 -9.72 8.95 2.90
C ILE A 42 -9.00 9.52 1.69
N ASN A 43 -7.79 9.04 1.42
CA ASN A 43 -7.00 9.54 0.30
C ASN A 43 -7.70 9.30 -1.04
N CYS A 44 -8.42 8.20 -1.13
CA CYS A 44 -9.13 7.87 -2.35
C CYS A 44 -10.36 8.75 -2.57
N LYS A 45 -11.00 9.20 -1.50
CA LYS A 45 -12.28 9.88 -1.60
C LYS A 45 -12.22 11.39 -1.44
N ASN A 46 -11.20 11.94 -0.79
CA ASN A 46 -11.14 13.36 -0.48
C ASN A 46 -10.27 14.10 -1.49
N ASP A 47 -10.90 14.81 -2.43
CA ASP A 47 -10.17 15.49 -3.49
C ASP A 47 -9.34 16.68 -3.02
N ASN A 48 -9.49 17.07 -1.76
CA ASN A 48 -8.60 18.09 -1.18
C ASN A 48 -7.33 17.48 -0.58
N ASN A 49 -7.21 16.16 -0.59
CA ASN A 49 -6.07 15.51 0.00
C ASN A 49 -4.90 15.53 -0.99
N LYS A 50 -3.70 15.84 -0.49
CA LYS A 50 -2.55 15.94 -1.38
C LYS A 50 -2.19 14.62 -2.06
N HIS A 51 -2.67 13.51 -1.55
CA HIS A 51 -2.39 12.20 -2.14
C HIS A 51 -3.48 11.72 -3.09
N TYR A 52 -4.55 12.50 -3.26
CA TYR A 52 -5.71 12.10 -4.03
C TYR A 52 -5.38 11.63 -5.45
N ASN A 53 -4.39 12.24 -6.07
CA ASN A 53 -4.04 11.95 -7.45
C ASN A 53 -2.92 10.91 -7.62
N LEU A 54 -2.54 10.22 -6.55
CA LEU A 54 -1.59 9.12 -6.70
C LEU A 54 -2.19 8.01 -7.57
N LYS A 55 -1.33 7.35 -8.32
CA LYS A 55 -1.74 6.31 -9.26
C LYS A 55 -2.69 5.29 -8.64
N VAL A 56 -2.37 4.81 -7.44
CA VAL A 56 -3.20 3.79 -6.79
C VAL A 56 -4.62 4.29 -6.60
N TYR A 57 -4.79 5.54 -6.17
CA TYR A 57 -6.12 6.06 -5.90
C TYR A 57 -6.88 6.38 -7.18
N GLN A 58 -6.17 6.83 -8.21
CA GLN A 58 -6.80 7.04 -9.50
C GLN A 58 -7.32 5.71 -10.06
N MET A 59 -6.53 4.66 -9.96
CA MET A 59 -6.94 3.34 -10.45
C MET A 59 -8.11 2.78 -9.66
N ILE A 60 -8.13 2.99 -8.33
CA ILE A 60 -9.26 2.56 -7.53
C ILE A 60 -10.54 3.26 -7.99
N ARG A 61 -10.48 4.59 -8.17
CA ARG A 61 -11.66 5.33 -8.60
C ARG A 61 -12.11 4.94 -10.01
N GLN A 62 -11.17 4.66 -10.89
CA GLN A 62 -11.50 4.26 -12.26
C GLN A 62 -12.10 2.86 -12.33
N ASN A 63 -11.93 2.06 -11.30
CA ASN A 63 -12.39 0.68 -11.29
C ASN A 63 -13.46 0.42 -10.23
N GLY A 64 -14.31 1.38 -10.01
CA GLY A 64 -15.49 1.19 -9.16
C GLY A 64 -15.41 1.82 -7.78
N GLY A 65 -14.27 2.37 -7.42
CA GLY A 65 -14.12 3.04 -6.13
C GLY A 65 -13.66 2.10 -5.04
N TRP A 66 -13.44 2.67 -3.87
CA TRP A 66 -12.89 1.93 -2.73
C TRP A 66 -13.71 0.68 -2.39
N GLU A 67 -15.02 0.76 -2.55
CA GLU A 67 -15.93 -0.33 -2.20
C GLU A 67 -15.74 -1.58 -3.06
N MET A 68 -15.09 -1.43 -4.20
CA MET A 68 -14.81 -2.57 -5.07
C MET A 68 -13.46 -3.21 -4.78
N PHE A 69 -12.79 -2.79 -3.72
CA PHE A 69 -11.47 -3.31 -3.38
C PHE A 69 -11.47 -3.86 -1.96
N LYS A 70 -10.59 -4.82 -1.70
CA LYS A 70 -10.38 -5.37 -0.37
C LYS A 70 -8.95 -5.14 0.02
N MET A 71 -8.73 -4.74 1.27
CA MET A 71 -7.38 -4.64 1.82
C MET A 71 -7.15 -5.83 2.71
N ILE A 72 -6.13 -6.63 2.41
CA ILE A 72 -5.89 -7.92 3.03
C ILE A 72 -4.45 -8.00 3.51
N GLU A 73 -4.24 -8.49 4.73
CA GLU A 73 -2.89 -8.72 5.20
C GLU A 73 -2.31 -9.94 4.48
N VAL A 74 -1.19 -9.78 3.82
CA VAL A 74 -0.54 -10.87 3.11
C VAL A 74 0.32 -11.67 4.07
N GLU A 75 1.12 -10.99 4.89
CA GLU A 75 1.97 -11.65 5.87
C GLU A 75 2.41 -10.69 6.94
N LYS A 76 2.66 -11.21 8.14
CA LYS A 76 3.29 -10.43 9.17
C LYS A 76 4.78 -10.42 8.87
N TYR A 77 5.39 -9.26 8.98
CA TYR A 77 6.80 -9.15 8.66
C TYR A 77 7.51 -8.26 9.68
N PRO A 78 7.67 -8.74 10.91
CA PRO A 78 8.41 -7.97 11.90
C PRO A 78 9.83 -7.73 11.40
N CYS A 79 10.28 -6.51 11.48
CA CYS A 79 11.60 -6.17 10.97
C CYS A 79 12.18 -5.01 11.78
N ALA A 80 13.41 -4.65 11.47
CA ALA A 80 14.12 -3.66 12.25
C ALA A 80 13.77 -2.23 11.83
N ASP A 81 13.53 -2.00 10.55
CA ASP A 81 13.32 -0.65 10.07
C ASP A 81 12.57 -0.63 8.73
N ARG A 82 12.30 0.57 8.27
CA ARG A 82 11.56 0.79 7.02
C ARG A 82 12.25 0.17 5.82
N ARG A 83 13.58 0.17 5.82
CA ARG A 83 14.31 -0.34 4.67
C ARG A 83 14.06 -1.83 4.47
N GLU A 84 14.02 -2.59 5.56
CA GLU A 84 13.72 -4.02 5.48
C GLU A 84 12.28 -4.23 5.02
N ALA A 85 11.36 -3.41 5.53
CA ALA A 85 9.96 -3.51 5.14
C ALA A 85 9.79 -3.23 3.65
N GLU A 86 10.47 -2.22 3.14
CA GLU A 86 10.38 -1.87 1.71
C GLU A 86 10.98 -2.94 0.83
N ARG A 87 12.05 -3.58 1.29
CA ARG A 87 12.64 -4.66 0.52
C ARG A 87 11.65 -5.82 0.36
N ARG A 88 10.99 -6.18 1.46
CA ARG A 88 10.01 -7.26 1.42
C ARG A 88 8.78 -6.85 0.60
N GLU A 89 8.35 -5.61 0.74
CA GLU A 89 7.26 -5.08 -0.06
C GLU A 89 7.56 -5.23 -1.55
N ASN A 90 8.79 -4.89 -1.97
CA ASN A 90 9.17 -5.01 -3.37
C ASN A 90 9.16 -6.46 -3.85
N GLU A 91 9.58 -7.38 -3.00
CA GLU A 91 9.53 -8.81 -3.33
C GLU A 91 8.09 -9.26 -3.56
N VAL A 92 7.18 -8.86 -2.66
CA VAL A 92 5.79 -9.23 -2.76
C VAL A 92 5.13 -8.56 -3.98
N MET A 93 5.51 -7.31 -4.28
CA MET A 93 5.04 -6.64 -5.48
C MET A 93 5.33 -7.45 -6.72
N LYS A 94 6.51 -8.03 -6.80
CA LYS A 94 6.90 -8.84 -7.95
C LYS A 94 6.15 -10.15 -7.95
N GLU A 95 6.05 -10.79 -6.79
CA GLU A 95 5.36 -12.08 -6.67
C GLU A 95 3.90 -11.96 -7.09
N LEU A 96 3.24 -10.88 -6.68
CA LEU A 96 1.83 -10.68 -6.95
C LEU A 96 1.54 -9.88 -8.22
N ARG A 97 2.58 -9.43 -8.89
CA ARG A 97 2.45 -8.61 -10.10
C ARG A 97 1.56 -7.40 -9.83
N ALA A 98 1.95 -6.63 -8.83
CA ALA A 98 1.14 -5.53 -8.33
C ALA A 98 1.07 -4.38 -9.35
N SER A 99 0.07 -4.41 -10.20
CA SER A 99 -0.07 -3.47 -11.32
C SER A 99 -0.39 -2.05 -10.89
N MET A 100 -0.89 -1.88 -9.67
CA MET A 100 -1.32 -0.56 -9.22
C MET A 100 -0.22 0.19 -8.48
N ASN A 101 0.90 -0.43 -8.21
CA ASN A 101 2.00 0.27 -7.58
C ASN A 101 2.70 1.16 -8.58
N THR A 102 3.20 2.29 -8.07
CA THR A 102 4.06 3.10 -8.87
C THR A 102 5.38 2.41 -8.86
N ILE A 103 5.79 1.95 -10.02
CA ILE A 103 6.95 1.31 -10.08
C ILE A 103 8.00 2.11 -9.77
N ALA A 104 8.59 1.68 -9.18
CA ALA A 104 9.65 2.22 -8.83
C ALA A 104 10.30 3.00 -9.49
N LYS A 105 9.90 3.22 -10.16
CA LYS A 105 10.31 3.95 -10.83
C LYS A 105 11.38 4.44 -10.42
N SER A 106 11.27 4.75 -10.10
CA SER A 106 11.85 5.45 -9.69
C SER A 106 13.06 5.10 -9.33
N TYR A 107 13.25 4.70 -8.68
CA TYR A 107 14.40 4.62 -8.14
C TYR A 107 15.24 3.86 -8.81
N ASP A 108 14.84 3.41 -9.40
CA ASP A 108 15.54 2.63 -9.96
C ASP A 108 16.30 3.34 -10.81
N ILE A 109 16.16 4.25 -11.00
CA ILE A 109 16.78 4.82 -11.79
C ILE A 109 17.77 5.22 -11.42
N THR A 110 17.98 5.16 -10.81
CA THR A 110 18.94 5.50 -10.54
C THR A 110 19.74 5.43 -10.83
#